data_dd28a7eed7ece8d8551700498ba951c8
#
_entry.id   dd28a7eed7ece8d8551700498ba951c8
#
_cell.length_a   1.000
_cell.length_b   1.000
_cell.length_c   1.000
_cell.angle_alpha   90.00
_cell.angle_beta   90.00
_cell.angle_gamma   90.00
#
_symmetry.space_group_name_H-M   'P 1'
#
loop_
_entity.id
_entity.type
_entity.pdbx_description
1 polymer ?
#
loop_
_entity_poly.entity_id
_entity_poly.type
_entity_poly.pdbx_seq_one_letter_code
_entity_poly.pdbx_strand_id
1 'polypeptide(L)'
;MTAEAHAFKPDWCLAPAATLREWLDENGLSPRVAVAGGVPRHRRDEAAAMIEQVLDRQPLTGEHARILEKGTGIPARFWLALEHNYRAGLAAGLTDVTPEDDDHDH
;
A
#
# COMPACT_ATOMS: atom_id res chain seq x y z
N MET A 1 16.31 -3.65 -28.71
CA MET A 1 15.92 -3.52 -28.23
C MET A 1 15.20 -2.88 -27.18
N THR A 2 15.35 -1.71 -27.06
CA THR A 2 14.61 -1.04 -26.04
C THR A 2 13.13 -1.07 -26.30
N ALA A 3 12.77 -1.39 -27.46
CA ALA A 3 11.37 -1.50 -27.77
C ALA A 3 10.69 -2.51 -26.88
N GLU A 4 11.45 -3.50 -26.47
CA GLU A 4 10.84 -4.47 -25.62
C GLU A 4 10.48 -3.90 -24.28
N ALA A 5 11.32 -3.05 -23.76
CA ALA A 5 11.02 -2.45 -22.47
C ALA A 5 9.74 -1.65 -22.57
N HIS A 6 9.55 -1.00 -23.72
CA HIS A 6 8.33 -0.24 -23.88
C HIS A 6 7.15 -1.14 -24.07
N ALA A 7 7.35 -2.20 -24.82
CA ALA A 7 6.25 -3.09 -25.09
C ALA A 7 5.76 -3.75 -23.82
N PHE A 8 6.65 -3.89 -22.85
CA PHE A 8 6.25 -4.52 -21.63
C PHE A 8 5.60 -3.49 -20.74
N LYS A 9 4.37 -3.21 -20.99
CA LYS A 9 3.64 -2.28 -20.20
C LYS A 9 2.49 -3.04 -19.61
N PRO A 10 2.49 -3.27 -18.31
CA PRO A 10 1.44 -4.11 -17.72
C PRO A 10 0.08 -3.46 -17.83
N ASP A 11 -0.94 -4.31 -17.89
CA ASP A 11 -2.31 -3.86 -17.90
C ASP A 11 -2.83 -3.66 -16.50
N TRP A 12 -1.96 -3.65 -15.51
CA TRP A 12 -2.38 -3.62 -14.12
C TRP A 12 -1.67 -2.50 -13.38
N CYS A 13 -2.22 -2.13 -12.24
CA CYS A 13 -1.62 -1.16 -11.35
C CYS A 13 -1.59 -1.73 -9.95
N LEU A 14 -0.66 -1.25 -9.13
CA LEU A 14 -0.51 -1.74 -7.77
C LEU A 14 -1.11 -0.75 -6.79
N ALA A 15 -2.01 -1.23 -5.95
CA ALA A 15 -2.55 -0.43 -4.87
C ALA A 15 -1.50 -0.22 -3.80
N PRO A 16 -1.57 0.87 -3.02
CA PRO A 16 -0.73 1.00 -1.84
C PRO A 16 -0.86 -0.22 -0.94
N ALA A 17 -2.02 -0.87 -0.96
CA ALA A 17 -2.25 -2.08 -0.17
C ALA A 17 -1.23 -3.16 -0.49
N ALA A 18 -0.87 -3.32 -1.75
CA ALA A 18 0.07 -4.37 -2.14
C ALA A 18 1.44 -4.12 -1.52
N THR A 19 1.92 -2.89 -1.60
CA THR A 19 3.22 -2.53 -1.02
C THR A 19 3.20 -2.69 0.49
N LEU A 20 2.10 -2.25 1.12
CA LEU A 20 1.99 -2.34 2.56
C LEU A 20 1.94 -3.78 3.02
N ARG A 21 1.18 -4.63 2.32
CA ARG A 21 1.11 -6.04 2.70
C ARG A 21 2.47 -6.70 2.57
N GLU A 22 3.18 -6.39 1.50
CA GLU A 22 4.49 -6.97 1.32
C GLU A 22 5.43 -6.54 2.43
N TRP A 23 5.37 -5.26 2.81
CA TRP A 23 6.22 -4.76 3.89
C TRP A 23 5.89 -5.45 5.22
N LEU A 24 4.60 -5.60 5.51
CA LEU A 24 4.19 -6.26 6.75
C LEU A 24 4.65 -7.71 6.77
N ASP A 25 4.48 -8.40 5.65
CA ASP A 25 4.88 -9.80 5.57
C ASP A 25 6.37 -9.97 5.72
N GLU A 26 7.15 -9.11 5.07
CA GLU A 26 8.59 -9.20 5.14
C GLU A 26 9.12 -8.94 6.53
N ASN A 27 8.43 -8.12 7.29
CA ASN A 27 8.84 -7.79 8.65
C ASN A 27 8.12 -8.63 9.69
N GLY A 28 7.20 -9.50 9.27
CA GLY A 28 6.48 -10.36 10.21
C GLY A 28 5.61 -9.60 11.16
N LEU A 29 5.00 -8.49 10.71
CA LEU A 29 4.25 -7.62 11.60
C LEU A 29 2.78 -7.56 11.21
N SER A 30 1.92 -7.38 12.21
CA SER A 30 0.53 -7.06 11.99
C SER A 30 0.40 -5.54 11.97
N PRO A 31 -0.72 -5.00 11.47
CA PRO A 31 -0.90 -3.55 11.50
C PRO A 31 -0.73 -2.94 12.89
N ARG A 32 -1.25 -3.61 13.90
CA ARG A 32 -1.17 -3.08 15.25
C ARG A 32 0.26 -3.00 15.75
N VAL A 33 1.05 -4.02 15.45
CA VAL A 33 2.45 -4.04 15.87
C VAL A 33 3.25 -3.02 15.09
N ALA A 34 2.91 -2.84 13.82
CA ALA A 34 3.65 -1.90 12.98
C ALA A 34 3.56 -0.48 13.51
N VAL A 35 2.39 -0.08 14.04
CA VAL A 35 2.26 1.28 14.54
C VAL A 35 2.77 1.46 15.96
N ALA A 36 3.10 0.35 16.64
CA ALA A 36 3.50 0.45 18.05
C ALA A 36 4.75 1.27 18.25
N GLY A 37 5.65 1.30 17.27
CA GLY A 37 6.92 1.98 17.43
C GLY A 37 6.87 3.47 17.16
N GLY A 38 5.85 3.95 16.47
CA GLY A 38 5.84 5.35 16.06
C GLY A 38 4.58 6.11 16.40
N VAL A 39 3.62 5.46 17.06
CA VAL A 39 2.34 6.10 17.37
C VAL A 39 2.09 5.98 18.87
N PRO A 40 1.65 7.06 19.51
CA PRO A 40 1.36 7.01 20.94
C PRO A 40 0.37 5.92 21.27
N ARG A 41 0.53 5.33 22.46
CA ARG A 41 -0.29 4.21 22.85
C ARG A 41 -1.78 4.48 22.71
N HIS A 42 -2.23 5.66 23.13
CA HIS A 42 -3.66 5.96 23.13
C HIS A 42 -4.23 6.13 21.73
N ARG A 43 -3.37 6.17 20.69
CA ARG A 43 -3.83 6.31 19.33
C ARG A 43 -3.56 5.07 18.47
N ARG A 44 -3.03 4.02 19.09
CA ARG A 44 -2.63 2.85 18.32
C ARG A 44 -3.81 2.10 17.70
N ASP A 45 -4.93 2.06 18.42
CA ASP A 45 -6.11 1.38 17.87
C ASP A 45 -6.59 2.10 16.62
N GLU A 46 -6.65 3.41 16.69
CA GLU A 46 -7.08 4.21 15.57
C GLU A 46 -6.09 4.07 14.40
N ALA A 47 -4.81 4.13 14.70
CA ALA A 47 -3.80 4.02 13.68
C ALA A 47 -3.82 2.66 13.01
N ALA A 48 -4.00 1.59 13.79
CA ALA A 48 -4.08 0.26 13.21
C ALA A 48 -5.29 0.13 12.30
N ALA A 49 -6.41 0.73 12.71
CA ALA A 49 -7.60 0.70 11.87
C ALA A 49 -7.35 1.43 10.56
N MET A 50 -6.59 2.52 10.59
CA MET A 50 -6.29 3.25 9.37
C MET A 50 -5.41 2.43 8.44
N ILE A 51 -4.46 1.68 8.99
CA ILE A 51 -3.65 0.81 8.17
C ILE A 51 -4.51 -0.28 7.52
N GLU A 52 -5.47 -0.81 8.27
CA GLU A 52 -6.35 -1.82 7.71
C GLU A 52 -7.22 -1.24 6.61
N GLN A 53 -7.61 0.02 6.72
CA GLN A 53 -8.36 0.68 5.65
C GLN A 53 -7.53 0.73 4.37
N VAL A 54 -6.23 1.00 4.49
CA VAL A 54 -5.36 1.02 3.33
C VAL A 54 -5.27 -0.37 2.72
N LEU A 55 -5.17 -1.39 3.57
CA LEU A 55 -5.13 -2.77 3.08
C LEU A 55 -6.42 -3.15 2.37
N ASP A 56 -7.53 -2.54 2.76
CA ASP A 56 -8.81 -2.77 2.12
C ASP A 56 -9.02 -1.91 0.88
N ARG A 57 -7.99 -1.24 0.43
CA ARG A 57 -8.01 -0.40 -0.76
C ARG A 57 -8.92 0.80 -0.65
N GLN A 58 -9.17 1.25 0.55
CA GLN A 58 -9.90 2.51 0.72
C GLN A 58 -8.98 3.67 0.35
N PRO A 59 -9.55 4.82 -0.01
CA PRO A 59 -8.71 5.95 -0.41
C PRO A 59 -7.70 6.31 0.66
N LEU A 60 -6.45 6.47 0.24
CA LEU A 60 -5.37 6.81 1.15
C LEU A 60 -5.21 8.32 1.21
N THR A 61 -5.44 8.88 2.38
CA THR A 61 -5.35 10.32 2.59
C THR A 61 -3.99 10.69 3.15
N GLY A 62 -3.76 12.00 3.31
CA GLY A 62 -2.52 12.46 3.93
C GLY A 62 -2.35 11.94 5.35
N GLU A 63 -3.46 11.76 6.06
CA GLU A 63 -3.38 11.24 7.41
C GLU A 63 -2.96 9.77 7.40
N HIS A 64 -3.52 8.99 6.49
CA HIS A 64 -3.08 7.60 6.32
C HIS A 64 -1.59 7.56 6.01
N ALA A 65 -1.14 8.44 5.13
CA ALA A 65 0.26 8.44 4.72
C ALA A 65 1.17 8.75 5.91
N ARG A 66 0.76 9.65 6.77
CA ARG A 66 1.56 9.98 7.93
C ARG A 66 1.62 8.82 8.93
N ILE A 67 0.50 8.14 9.11
CA ILE A 67 0.49 6.96 9.98
C ILE A 67 1.40 5.89 9.41
N LEU A 68 1.33 5.68 8.09
CA LEU A 68 2.19 4.68 7.45
C LEU A 68 3.67 5.07 7.59
N GLU A 69 3.98 6.35 7.47
CA GLU A 69 5.36 6.76 7.65
C GLU A 69 5.85 6.44 9.05
N LYS A 70 5.02 6.68 10.06
CA LYS A 70 5.43 6.40 11.43
C LYS A 70 5.60 4.91 11.66
N GLY A 71 4.77 4.09 11.03
CA GLY A 71 4.83 2.66 11.24
C GLY A 71 5.89 1.96 10.41
N THR A 72 6.11 2.42 9.19
CA THR A 72 7.02 1.72 8.27
C THR A 72 8.34 2.42 8.07
N GLY A 73 8.41 3.71 8.36
CA GLY A 73 9.59 4.49 8.07
C GLY A 73 9.65 4.96 6.62
N ILE A 74 8.70 4.58 5.81
CA ILE A 74 8.65 5.01 4.42
C ILE A 74 7.94 6.35 4.37
N PRO A 75 8.53 7.37 3.71
CA PRO A 75 7.98 8.72 3.74
C PRO A 75 6.55 8.83 3.27
N ALA A 76 5.80 9.72 3.88
CA ALA A 76 4.39 9.93 3.53
C ALA A 76 4.22 10.24 2.06
N ARG A 77 5.14 11.02 1.47
CA ARG A 77 5.01 11.40 0.07
C ARG A 77 5.08 10.19 -0.85
N PHE A 78 5.81 9.16 -0.43
CA PHE A 78 5.89 7.94 -1.22
C PHE A 78 4.52 7.24 -1.25
N TRP A 79 3.87 7.16 -0.08
CA TRP A 79 2.56 6.54 -0.02
C TRP A 79 1.53 7.32 -0.82
N LEU A 80 1.61 8.65 -0.77
CA LEU A 80 0.67 9.46 -1.54
C LEU A 80 0.90 9.31 -3.03
N ALA A 81 2.16 9.16 -3.44
CA ALA A 81 2.45 8.93 -4.85
C ALA A 81 1.91 7.58 -5.31
N LEU A 82 2.03 6.55 -4.46
CA LEU A 82 1.46 5.25 -4.80
C LEU A 82 -0.06 5.36 -4.97
N GLU A 83 -0.70 6.09 -4.08
CA GLU A 83 -2.15 6.25 -4.16
C GLU A 83 -2.53 6.98 -5.44
N HIS A 84 -1.82 8.06 -5.74
CA HIS A 84 -2.11 8.81 -6.95
C HIS A 84 -1.98 7.94 -8.19
N ASN A 85 -0.89 7.19 -8.27
CA ASN A 85 -0.64 6.36 -9.45
C ASN A 85 -1.66 5.23 -9.55
N TYR A 86 -2.05 4.68 -8.41
CA TYR A 86 -3.04 3.61 -8.40
C TYR A 86 -4.39 4.10 -8.92
N ARG A 87 -4.85 5.26 -8.41
CA ARG A 87 -6.15 5.78 -8.83
C ARG A 87 -6.11 6.21 -10.30
N ALA A 88 -5.00 6.79 -10.74
CA ALA A 88 -4.86 7.14 -12.14
C ALA A 88 -4.89 5.88 -13.02
N GLY A 89 -4.25 4.82 -12.56
CA GLY A 89 -4.26 3.57 -13.31
C GLY A 89 -5.66 2.98 -13.42
N LEU A 90 -6.41 2.98 -12.31
CA LEU A 90 -7.78 2.48 -12.35
C LEU A 90 -8.64 3.33 -13.29
N ALA A 91 -8.46 4.64 -13.26
CA ALA A 91 -9.21 5.52 -14.14
C ALA A 91 -8.87 5.28 -15.59
N ALA A 92 -7.66 4.81 -15.86
CA ALA A 92 -7.23 4.51 -17.22
C ALA A 92 -7.61 3.09 -17.65
N GLY A 93 -8.30 2.35 -16.77
CA GLY A 93 -8.77 1.02 -17.13
C GLY A 93 -7.82 -0.12 -16.76
N LEU A 94 -6.79 0.18 -16.01
CA LEU A 94 -5.87 -0.88 -15.59
C LEU A 94 -6.49 -1.72 -14.48
N THR A 95 -6.01 -2.94 -14.35
CA THR A 95 -6.53 -3.89 -13.38
C THR A 95 -5.76 -3.78 -12.08
N ASP A 96 -6.50 -3.84 -10.98
CA ASP A 96 -5.90 -3.88 -9.64
C ASP A 96 -5.39 -5.28 -9.38
N VAL A 97 -4.08 -5.41 -9.20
CA VAL A 97 -3.46 -6.71 -8.94
C VAL A 97 -2.63 -6.61 -7.68
N THR A 98 -2.73 -7.62 -6.82
CA THR A 98 -1.94 -7.68 -5.62
C THR A 98 -1.30 -9.06 -5.51
N PRO A 99 -0.23 -9.18 -4.74
CA PRO A 99 0.42 -10.49 -4.58
C PRO A 99 -0.51 -11.57 -4.05
N GLU A 100 -1.49 -11.20 -3.22
CA GLU A 100 -2.39 -12.20 -2.69
C GLU A 100 -3.22 -12.85 -3.78
N ASP A 101 -3.51 -12.10 -4.83
CA ASP A 101 -4.34 -12.65 -5.89
C ASP A 101 -3.69 -13.83 -6.55
N ASP A 102 -2.37 -13.85 -6.58
CA ASP A 102 -1.66 -14.94 -7.21
C ASP A 102 -1.88 -16.24 -6.46
N ASP A 103 -2.04 -16.17 -5.16
CA ASP A 103 -2.18 -17.36 -4.37
C ASP A 103 -3.49 -18.05 -4.62
N HIS A 104 -4.48 -17.33 -5.03
CA HIS A 104 -5.80 -17.92 -5.22
C HIS A 104 -5.90 -18.74 -6.46
N ASP A 105 -4.97 -18.61 -7.33
CA ASP A 105 -5.03 -19.34 -8.58
C ASP A 105 -4.71 -20.80 -8.41
N HIS A 106 -4.35 -21.18 -7.24
CA HIS A 106 -4.04 -22.58 -7.01
C HIS A 106 -5.20 -23.28 -6.41
#